data_627872ca892d44c256f0d8856b4558c2
#
_entry.id   627872ca892d44c256f0d8856b4558c2
#
_cell.length_a   1.000
_cell.length_b   1.000
_cell.length_c   1.000
_cell.angle_alpha   90.00
_cell.angle_beta   90.00
_cell.angle_gamma   90.00
#
_symmetry.space_group_name_H-M   'P 1'
#
loop_
_entity.id
_entity.type
_entity.pdbx_description
1 polymer ?
#
loop_
_entity_poly.entity_id
_entity_poly.type
_entity_poly.pdbx_seq_one_letter_code
_entity_poly.pdbx_strand_id
1 'polypeptide(L)'
;MQTIVITGSTRGIGKGLALEFLKLGHRVVVTGRSQAAVDAVTTELGSPAEVLGGVCDVRDMASLQAVWDAAVACFARVDVWISNAAVATDRALLADLPAEQIAATIETNRLGTIYGTKVALSAMLRQGSGKIYTFEGFGSNGMMSPGLTVYGSSKYALRYLTRSLAKEYKDSPVLIGALSPGMVPTDLLIYSSKSKDPQEWAKAKRVMNILGDTVETVTPWLAAQALANCKQGACIEWLTPRKAALRFATAPFRKRDIISPIEARTDLKVR
;
A
#
# COMPACT_ATOMS: atom_id res chain seq x y z
N MET A 1 9.37 18.48 10.91
CA MET A 1 9.23 18.08 9.50
C MET A 1 9.96 16.78 9.29
N GLN A 2 9.33 15.75 8.71
CA GLN A 2 9.91 14.41 8.48
C GLN A 2 9.98 14.15 6.97
N THR A 3 10.82 13.22 6.54
CA THR A 3 10.93 12.73 5.16
C THR A 3 10.31 11.34 5.05
N ILE A 4 9.33 11.18 4.17
CA ILE A 4 8.57 9.95 3.99
C ILE A 4 8.80 9.40 2.58
N VAL A 5 9.31 8.18 2.47
CA VAL A 5 9.42 7.45 1.19
C VAL A 5 8.23 6.49 1.06
N ILE A 6 7.55 6.52 -0.09
CA ILE A 6 6.40 5.66 -0.36
C ILE A 6 6.61 4.95 -1.69
N THR A 7 6.74 3.62 -1.66
CA THR A 7 6.87 2.87 -2.91
C THR A 7 5.52 2.73 -3.63
N GLY A 8 5.52 2.84 -4.97
CA GLY A 8 4.30 2.73 -5.77
C GLY A 8 3.28 3.83 -5.48
N SER A 9 3.73 5.07 -5.39
CA SER A 9 2.92 6.22 -4.98
C SER A 9 2.50 7.15 -6.13
N THR A 10 2.57 6.68 -7.38
CA THR A 10 2.08 7.45 -8.52
C THR A 10 0.55 7.44 -8.67
N ARG A 11 -0.16 6.61 -7.91
CA ARG A 11 -1.63 6.50 -7.91
C ARG A 11 -2.18 5.86 -6.64
N GLY A 12 -3.51 5.79 -6.55
CA GLY A 12 -4.23 5.06 -5.50
C GLY A 12 -3.84 5.50 -4.09
N ILE A 13 -3.73 4.53 -3.17
CA ILE A 13 -3.48 4.81 -1.76
C ILE A 13 -2.11 5.46 -1.55
N GLY A 14 -1.08 5.01 -2.29
CA GLY A 14 0.26 5.59 -2.17
C GLY A 14 0.30 7.07 -2.50
N LYS A 15 -0.39 7.50 -3.59
CA LYS A 15 -0.54 8.91 -3.93
C LYS A 15 -1.36 9.67 -2.89
N GLY A 16 -2.45 9.10 -2.41
CA GLY A 16 -3.25 9.69 -1.36
C GLY A 16 -2.47 9.91 -0.07
N LEU A 17 -1.65 8.93 0.35
CA LEU A 17 -0.76 9.09 1.51
C LEU A 17 0.29 10.19 1.27
N ALA A 18 0.90 10.26 0.08
CA ALA A 18 1.85 11.31 -0.26
C ALA A 18 1.23 12.71 -0.10
N LEU A 19 0.03 12.90 -0.64
CA LEU A 19 -0.73 14.15 -0.50
C LEU A 19 -1.00 14.50 0.97
N GLU A 20 -1.40 13.51 1.78
CA GLU A 20 -1.72 13.78 3.19
C GLU A 20 -0.48 14.08 4.02
N PHE A 21 0.66 13.43 3.77
CA PHE A 21 1.90 13.79 4.45
C PHE A 21 2.36 15.20 4.09
N LEU A 22 2.19 15.64 2.84
CA LEU A 22 2.47 17.03 2.44
C LEU A 22 1.55 18.02 3.16
N LYS A 23 0.24 17.76 3.23
CA LYS A 23 -0.71 18.60 3.99
C LYS A 23 -0.34 18.72 5.47
N LEU A 24 0.29 17.69 6.03
CA LEU A 24 0.80 17.67 7.41
C LEU A 24 2.16 18.39 7.56
N GLY A 25 2.70 19.00 6.49
CA GLY A 25 3.96 19.75 6.51
C GLY A 25 5.21 18.87 6.47
N HIS A 26 5.12 17.70 5.84
CA HIS A 26 6.23 16.75 5.69
C HIS A 26 6.73 16.70 4.25
N ARG A 27 7.96 16.20 4.05
CA ARG A 27 8.56 15.94 2.75
C ARG A 27 8.23 14.53 2.29
N VAL A 28 7.97 14.34 0.99
CA VAL A 28 7.66 13.02 0.43
C VAL A 28 8.56 12.66 -0.73
N VAL A 29 8.89 11.39 -0.81
CA VAL A 29 9.51 10.78 -1.98
C VAL A 29 8.50 9.84 -2.62
N VAL A 30 8.04 10.21 -3.81
CA VAL A 30 7.10 9.40 -4.59
C VAL A 30 7.83 8.52 -5.57
N THR A 31 7.41 7.27 -5.72
CA THR A 31 8.08 6.35 -6.65
C THR A 31 7.10 5.61 -7.55
N GLY A 32 7.59 5.25 -8.72
CA GLY A 32 6.89 4.44 -9.71
C GLY A 32 7.85 3.91 -10.76
N ARG A 33 7.41 2.98 -11.60
CA ARG A 33 8.24 2.36 -12.65
C ARG A 33 8.39 3.23 -13.90
N SER A 34 7.50 4.18 -14.12
CA SER A 34 7.47 5.04 -15.30
C SER A 34 7.88 6.46 -14.93
N GLN A 35 8.90 6.99 -15.62
CA GLN A 35 9.34 8.38 -15.46
C GLN A 35 8.16 9.35 -15.64
N ALA A 36 7.41 9.19 -16.73
CA ALA A 36 6.27 10.07 -17.03
C ALA A 36 5.20 10.05 -15.91
N ALA A 37 4.94 8.89 -15.27
CA ALA A 37 3.99 8.82 -14.18
C ALA A 37 4.55 9.46 -12.89
N VAL A 38 5.85 9.37 -12.66
CA VAL A 38 6.54 10.01 -11.54
C VAL A 38 6.51 11.53 -11.74
N ASP A 39 6.87 12.03 -12.92
CA ASP A 39 6.89 13.46 -13.24
C ASP A 39 5.49 14.08 -13.13
N ALA A 40 4.48 13.40 -13.65
CA ALA A 40 3.10 13.86 -13.55
C ALA A 40 2.64 14.02 -12.10
N VAL A 41 2.96 13.04 -11.24
CA VAL A 41 2.52 13.09 -9.84
C VAL A 41 3.34 14.08 -9.01
N THR A 42 4.63 14.23 -9.27
CA THR A 42 5.45 15.24 -8.59
C THR A 42 5.00 16.65 -8.93
N THR A 43 4.68 16.91 -10.20
CA THR A 43 4.12 18.19 -10.64
C THR A 43 2.78 18.48 -9.98
N GLU A 44 1.91 17.48 -9.86
CA GLU A 44 0.59 17.63 -9.22
C GLU A 44 0.69 17.86 -7.71
N LEU A 45 1.62 17.21 -7.03
CA LEU A 45 1.73 17.24 -5.56
C LEU A 45 2.41 18.51 -5.03
N GLY A 46 3.24 19.19 -5.79
CA GLY A 46 3.77 20.48 -5.35
C GLY A 46 5.25 20.75 -5.60
N SER A 47 5.84 21.54 -4.72
CA SER A 47 7.18 22.12 -4.87
C SER A 47 8.30 21.07 -4.77
N PRO A 48 9.37 21.17 -5.59
CA PRO A 48 10.59 20.36 -5.45
C PRO A 48 11.26 20.45 -4.08
N ALA A 49 10.97 21.45 -3.28
CA ALA A 49 11.45 21.57 -1.90
C ALA A 49 10.82 20.54 -0.94
N GLU A 50 9.67 19.97 -1.31
CA GLU A 50 8.89 19.05 -0.46
C GLU A 50 8.63 17.70 -1.12
N VAL A 51 8.73 17.62 -2.45
CA VAL A 51 8.42 16.43 -3.24
C VAL A 51 9.60 16.03 -4.10
N LEU A 52 10.09 14.80 -3.91
CA LEU A 52 11.09 14.18 -4.77
C LEU A 52 10.45 13.01 -5.53
N GLY A 53 10.67 12.95 -6.84
CA GLY A 53 10.29 11.82 -7.68
C GLY A 53 11.44 10.85 -7.88
N GLY A 54 11.17 9.54 -7.81
CA GLY A 54 12.17 8.49 -8.08
C GLY A 54 11.59 7.37 -8.95
N VAL A 55 12.22 7.08 -10.09
CA VAL A 55 11.89 5.86 -10.84
C VAL A 55 12.41 4.66 -10.07
N CYS A 56 11.53 3.71 -9.80
CA CYS A 56 11.86 2.55 -8.98
C CYS A 56 11.06 1.31 -9.40
N ASP A 57 11.76 0.25 -9.74
CA ASP A 57 11.21 -1.10 -9.73
C ASP A 57 11.57 -1.74 -8.38
N VAL A 58 10.58 -2.00 -7.56
CA VAL A 58 10.80 -2.59 -6.22
C VAL A 58 11.38 -4.01 -6.26
N ARG A 59 11.33 -4.68 -7.42
CA ARG A 59 11.94 -6.00 -7.63
C ARG A 59 13.46 -5.93 -7.75
N ASP A 60 13.99 -4.74 -7.98
CA ASP A 60 15.43 -4.47 -8.03
C ASP A 60 15.89 -3.72 -6.76
N MET A 61 16.74 -4.38 -5.99
CA MET A 61 17.25 -3.80 -4.75
C MET A 61 18.16 -2.59 -4.99
N ALA A 62 18.88 -2.54 -6.12
CA ALA A 62 19.71 -1.40 -6.48
C ALA A 62 18.85 -0.17 -6.78
N SER A 63 17.71 -0.36 -7.46
CA SER A 63 16.72 0.70 -7.68
C SER A 63 16.17 1.28 -6.38
N LEU A 64 15.87 0.43 -5.41
CA LEU A 64 15.41 0.86 -4.07
C LEU A 64 16.52 1.60 -3.29
N GLN A 65 17.77 1.15 -3.39
CA GLN A 65 18.92 1.84 -2.78
C GLN A 65 19.11 3.23 -3.41
N ALA A 66 19.01 3.35 -4.73
CA ALA A 66 19.11 4.64 -5.42
C ALA A 66 18.02 5.64 -4.96
N VAL A 67 16.79 5.17 -4.70
CA VAL A 67 15.72 6.01 -4.13
C VAL A 67 16.09 6.47 -2.71
N TRP A 68 16.63 5.59 -1.88
CA TRP A 68 17.10 5.96 -0.55
C TRP A 68 18.19 7.02 -0.61
N ASP A 69 19.20 6.80 -1.44
CA ASP A 69 20.36 7.71 -1.56
C ASP A 69 19.94 9.08 -2.10
N ALA A 70 19.05 9.12 -3.09
CA ALA A 70 18.47 10.36 -3.61
C ALA A 70 17.65 11.11 -2.53
N ALA A 71 16.87 10.38 -1.71
CA ALA A 71 16.11 10.97 -0.62
C ALA A 71 17.05 11.60 0.44
N VAL A 72 18.14 10.92 0.80
CA VAL A 72 19.12 11.43 1.74
C VAL A 72 19.91 12.62 1.16
N ALA A 73 20.28 12.56 -0.12
CA ALA A 73 20.96 13.66 -0.79
C ALA A 73 20.08 14.93 -0.84
N CYS A 74 18.78 14.78 -1.07
CA CYS A 74 17.83 15.89 -1.17
C CYS A 74 17.36 16.42 0.20
N PHE A 75 17.09 15.53 1.16
CA PHE A 75 16.40 15.84 2.40
C PHE A 75 17.19 15.52 3.66
N ALA A 76 18.45 15.07 3.53
CA ALA A 76 19.40 14.70 4.56
C ALA A 76 19.07 13.41 5.34
N ARG A 77 17.82 12.97 5.38
CA ARG A 77 17.41 11.77 6.11
C ARG A 77 16.08 11.19 5.60
N VAL A 78 15.81 9.95 5.94
CA VAL A 78 14.50 9.32 5.76
C VAL A 78 13.94 8.89 7.12
N ASP A 79 12.79 9.43 7.50
CA ASP A 79 12.15 9.15 8.79
C ASP A 79 11.13 8.01 8.73
N VAL A 80 10.43 7.90 7.60
CA VAL A 80 9.40 6.88 7.39
C VAL A 80 9.57 6.24 6.02
N TRP A 81 9.59 4.92 5.98
CA TRP A 81 9.56 4.12 4.76
C TRP A 81 8.27 3.30 4.69
N ILE A 82 7.51 3.44 3.59
CA ILE A 82 6.25 2.74 3.37
C ILE A 82 6.37 1.87 2.13
N SER A 83 6.40 0.55 2.31
CA SER A 83 6.37 -0.45 1.24
C SER A 83 4.93 -0.67 0.78
N ASN A 84 4.45 0.22 -0.11
CA ASN A 84 3.07 0.22 -0.61
C ASN A 84 2.92 -0.43 -2.00
N ALA A 85 3.96 -0.45 -2.83
CA ALA A 85 3.91 -1.01 -4.18
C ALA A 85 3.33 -2.43 -4.18
N ALA A 86 2.31 -2.66 -5.00
CA ALA A 86 1.67 -3.97 -5.14
C ALA A 86 1.01 -4.13 -6.51
N VAL A 87 0.92 -5.38 -6.95
CA VAL A 87 0.15 -5.83 -8.12
C VAL A 87 -0.72 -7.01 -7.72
N ALA A 88 -1.70 -7.35 -8.55
CA ALA A 88 -2.53 -8.52 -8.37
C ALA A 88 -2.60 -9.32 -9.66
N THR A 89 -2.88 -10.62 -9.55
CA THR A 89 -3.24 -11.47 -10.68
C THR A 89 -4.66 -11.14 -11.16
N ASP A 90 -5.00 -11.60 -12.34
CA ASP A 90 -6.40 -11.78 -12.71
C ASP A 90 -7.11 -12.62 -11.66
N ARG A 91 -8.43 -12.41 -11.51
CA ARG A 91 -9.25 -13.26 -10.66
C ARG A 91 -9.52 -14.58 -11.39
N ALA A 92 -8.70 -15.58 -11.14
CA ALA A 92 -8.78 -16.91 -11.76
C ALA A 92 -8.33 -18.00 -10.78
N LEU A 93 -8.73 -19.24 -11.05
CA LEU A 93 -8.20 -20.40 -10.29
C LEU A 93 -6.71 -20.54 -10.58
N LEU A 94 -5.96 -21.10 -9.62
CA LEU A 94 -4.51 -21.20 -9.72
C LEU A 94 -4.04 -21.96 -10.98
N ALA A 95 -4.78 -23.00 -11.38
CA ALA A 95 -4.45 -23.78 -12.56
C ALA A 95 -4.56 -22.99 -13.87
N ASP A 96 -5.35 -21.91 -13.89
CA ASP A 96 -5.62 -21.09 -15.07
C ASP A 96 -4.80 -19.79 -15.10
N LEU A 97 -4.00 -19.55 -14.06
CA LEU A 97 -3.19 -18.33 -13.98
C LEU A 97 -1.90 -18.44 -14.81
N PRO A 98 -1.58 -17.45 -15.67
CA PRO A 98 -0.29 -17.37 -16.32
C PRO A 98 0.86 -17.29 -15.31
N ALA A 99 1.94 -18.03 -15.56
CA ALA A 99 3.12 -18.07 -14.69
C ALA A 99 3.73 -16.68 -14.47
N GLU A 100 3.70 -15.83 -15.49
CA GLU A 100 4.22 -14.46 -15.46
C GLU A 100 3.44 -13.58 -14.48
N GLN A 101 2.12 -13.76 -14.37
CA GLN A 101 1.31 -13.03 -13.40
C GLN A 101 1.59 -13.50 -11.96
N ILE A 102 1.82 -14.80 -11.77
CA ILE A 102 2.21 -15.38 -10.49
C ILE A 102 3.56 -14.79 -10.06
N ALA A 103 4.57 -14.88 -10.93
CA ALA A 103 5.92 -14.35 -10.68
C ALA A 103 5.87 -12.86 -10.36
N ALA A 104 5.24 -12.05 -11.22
CA ALA A 104 5.13 -10.61 -11.02
C ALA A 104 4.46 -10.23 -9.69
N THR A 105 3.45 -11.00 -9.26
CA THR A 105 2.76 -10.75 -7.99
C THR A 105 3.65 -11.08 -6.79
N ILE A 106 4.34 -12.20 -6.80
CA ILE A 106 5.24 -12.61 -5.72
C ILE A 106 6.47 -11.68 -5.66
N GLU A 107 7.07 -11.41 -6.79
CA GLU A 107 8.25 -10.52 -6.88
C GLU A 107 7.94 -9.10 -6.41
N THR A 108 6.83 -8.52 -6.87
CA THR A 108 6.49 -7.15 -6.48
C THR A 108 6.03 -7.09 -5.02
N ASN A 109 5.03 -7.89 -4.65
CA ASN A 109 4.38 -7.74 -3.35
C ASN A 109 5.24 -8.24 -2.21
N ARG A 110 5.90 -9.40 -2.39
CA ARG A 110 6.68 -10.04 -1.33
C ARG A 110 8.15 -9.66 -1.39
N LEU A 111 8.83 -9.97 -2.51
CA LEU A 111 10.26 -9.74 -2.63
C LEU A 111 10.58 -8.24 -2.61
N GLY A 112 9.82 -7.42 -3.34
CA GLY A 112 9.97 -5.97 -3.35
C GLY A 112 9.76 -5.34 -1.97
N THR A 113 8.80 -5.84 -1.17
CA THR A 113 8.63 -5.39 0.22
C THR A 113 9.83 -5.80 1.09
N ILE A 114 10.35 -7.03 0.93
CA ILE A 114 11.54 -7.50 1.68
C ILE A 114 12.75 -6.63 1.33
N TYR A 115 13.00 -6.37 0.06
CA TYR A 115 14.12 -5.54 -0.40
C TYR A 115 14.01 -4.10 0.11
N GLY A 116 12.84 -3.46 -0.05
CA GLY A 116 12.61 -2.11 0.45
C GLY A 116 12.78 -2.01 1.98
N THR A 117 12.27 -3.01 2.71
CA THR A 117 12.46 -3.10 4.15
C THR A 117 13.93 -3.28 4.51
N LYS A 118 14.67 -4.13 3.80
CA LYS A 118 16.11 -4.35 4.03
C LYS A 118 16.91 -3.07 3.81
N VAL A 119 16.69 -2.35 2.71
CA VAL A 119 17.36 -1.08 2.42
C VAL A 119 17.08 -0.06 3.53
N ALA A 120 15.80 0.17 3.83
CA ALA A 120 15.41 1.14 4.85
C ALA A 120 15.92 0.76 6.24
N LEU A 121 15.78 -0.49 6.66
CA LEU A 121 16.17 -0.97 7.97
C LEU A 121 17.67 -0.84 8.19
N SER A 122 18.48 -1.28 7.22
CA SER A 122 19.95 -1.18 7.31
C SER A 122 20.41 0.28 7.43
N ALA A 123 19.78 1.19 6.71
CA ALA A 123 20.11 2.60 6.75
C ALA A 123 19.59 3.30 8.02
N MET A 124 18.36 3.02 8.44
CA MET A 124 17.75 3.58 9.65
C MET A 124 18.44 3.11 10.95
N LEU A 125 18.98 1.89 10.98
CA LEU A 125 19.80 1.42 12.09
C LEU A 125 21.08 2.25 12.23
N ARG A 126 21.75 2.57 11.10
CA ARG A 126 22.91 3.50 11.12
C ARG A 126 22.51 4.93 11.46
N GLN A 127 21.33 5.37 11.01
CA GLN A 127 20.75 6.68 11.32
C GLN A 127 20.34 6.82 12.79
N GLY A 128 20.14 5.72 13.52
CA GLY A 128 19.71 5.68 14.92
C GLY A 128 18.22 5.96 15.14
N SER A 129 17.40 6.00 14.08
CA SER A 129 15.96 6.21 14.20
C SER A 129 15.25 5.94 12.86
N GLY A 130 13.97 5.61 12.91
CA GLY A 130 13.12 5.48 11.73
C GLY A 130 11.87 4.66 11.98
N LYS A 131 10.95 4.70 11.01
CA LYS A 131 9.73 3.89 11.01
C LYS A 131 9.57 3.20 9.66
N ILE A 132 9.29 1.90 9.68
CA ILE A 132 9.08 1.10 8.47
C ILE A 132 7.69 0.50 8.54
N TYR A 133 6.91 0.69 7.47
CA TYR A 133 5.58 0.11 7.35
C TYR A 133 5.48 -0.76 6.11
N THR A 134 5.00 -1.99 6.30
CA THR A 134 4.49 -2.84 5.22
C THR A 134 3.02 -2.54 4.98
N PHE A 135 2.52 -2.86 3.77
CA PHE A 135 1.13 -2.60 3.43
C PHE A 135 0.33 -3.91 3.38
N GLU A 136 -0.61 -4.07 4.29
CA GLU A 136 -1.52 -5.21 4.33
C GLU A 136 -2.62 -5.10 3.25
N GLY A 137 -3.25 -6.22 2.95
CA GLY A 137 -4.35 -6.32 2.00
C GLY A 137 -5.17 -7.56 2.26
N PHE A 138 -6.10 -7.88 1.34
CA PHE A 138 -6.89 -9.11 1.44
C PHE A 138 -5.98 -10.33 1.60
N GLY A 139 -6.33 -11.22 2.52
CA GLY A 139 -5.55 -12.41 2.85
C GLY A 139 -4.54 -12.23 3.98
N SER A 140 -4.10 -11.00 4.30
CA SER A 140 -3.13 -10.78 5.39
C SER A 140 -3.57 -11.36 6.73
N ASN A 141 -4.87 -11.39 7.01
CA ASN A 141 -5.48 -11.93 8.23
C ASN A 141 -5.90 -13.41 8.13
N GLY A 142 -5.56 -14.08 7.01
CA GLY A 142 -5.96 -15.47 6.75
C GLY A 142 -7.31 -15.62 6.03
N MET A 143 -7.99 -14.52 5.67
CA MET A 143 -9.20 -14.61 4.84
C MET A 143 -8.86 -15.17 3.46
N MET A 144 -9.71 -16.07 2.96
CA MET A 144 -9.53 -16.75 1.69
C MET A 144 -10.69 -16.43 0.75
N SER A 145 -10.41 -16.35 -0.54
CA SER A 145 -11.42 -16.24 -1.59
C SER A 145 -10.93 -16.95 -2.86
N PRO A 146 -11.77 -17.75 -3.51
CA PRO A 146 -11.44 -18.31 -4.82
C PRO A 146 -10.97 -17.23 -5.80
N GLY A 147 -9.94 -17.54 -6.58
CA GLY A 147 -9.35 -16.61 -7.54
C GLY A 147 -8.40 -15.55 -6.96
N LEU A 148 -8.15 -15.55 -5.64
CA LEU A 148 -7.20 -14.63 -4.99
C LEU A 148 -6.07 -15.35 -4.27
N THR A 149 -5.82 -16.62 -4.57
CA THR A 149 -4.85 -17.47 -3.85
C THR A 149 -3.45 -16.87 -3.87
N VAL A 150 -2.95 -16.47 -5.03
CA VAL A 150 -1.59 -15.92 -5.17
C VAL A 150 -1.45 -14.57 -4.48
N TYR A 151 -2.43 -13.67 -4.71
CA TYR A 151 -2.43 -12.35 -4.05
C TYR A 151 -2.53 -12.50 -2.53
N GLY A 152 -3.51 -13.29 -2.04
CA GLY A 152 -3.72 -13.50 -0.61
C GLY A 152 -2.50 -14.12 0.08
N SER A 153 -1.85 -15.11 -0.55
CA SER A 153 -0.62 -15.72 -0.03
C SER A 153 0.53 -14.70 0.06
N SER A 154 0.67 -13.84 -0.95
CA SER A 154 1.67 -12.77 -0.91
C SER A 154 1.44 -11.81 0.26
N LYS A 155 0.20 -11.44 0.53
CA LYS A 155 -0.16 -10.52 1.61
C LYS A 155 -0.10 -11.18 3.01
N TYR A 156 -0.42 -12.46 3.10
CA TYR A 156 -0.25 -13.23 4.34
C TYR A 156 1.23 -13.31 4.75
N ALA A 157 2.12 -13.54 3.79
CA ALA A 157 3.56 -13.53 4.01
C ALA A 157 4.07 -12.18 4.57
N LEU A 158 3.49 -11.04 4.16
CA LEU A 158 3.88 -9.73 4.68
C LEU A 158 3.51 -9.54 6.15
N ARG A 159 2.36 -10.07 6.58
CA ARG A 159 1.99 -10.05 8.00
C ARG A 159 2.97 -10.87 8.85
N TYR A 160 3.38 -12.03 8.37
CA TYR A 160 4.42 -12.82 9.03
C TYR A 160 5.74 -12.05 9.08
N LEU A 161 6.20 -11.52 7.95
CA LEU A 161 7.42 -10.72 7.84
C LEU A 161 7.45 -9.58 8.85
N THR A 162 6.39 -8.77 8.89
CA THR A 162 6.30 -7.61 9.79
C THR A 162 6.38 -8.02 11.25
N ARG A 163 5.65 -9.06 11.65
CA ARG A 163 5.66 -9.55 13.02
C ARG A 163 7.01 -10.15 13.43
N SER A 164 7.63 -10.88 12.51
CA SER A 164 8.95 -11.48 12.73
C SER A 164 10.01 -10.39 12.91
N LEU A 165 10.05 -9.41 12.00
CA LEU A 165 10.98 -8.29 12.09
C LEU A 165 10.74 -7.42 13.33
N ALA A 166 9.49 -7.17 13.70
CA ALA A 166 9.18 -6.42 14.92
C ALA A 166 9.67 -7.13 16.18
N LYS A 167 9.69 -8.47 16.19
CA LYS A 167 10.26 -9.26 17.29
C LYS A 167 11.79 -9.27 17.24
N GLU A 168 12.38 -9.41 16.06
CA GLU A 168 13.81 -9.45 15.83
C GLU A 168 14.49 -8.13 16.22
N TYR A 169 13.84 -7.00 15.90
CA TYR A 169 14.34 -5.65 16.15
C TYR A 169 13.61 -4.93 17.29
N LYS A 170 13.08 -5.67 18.29
CA LYS A 170 12.28 -5.11 19.39
C LYS A 170 12.99 -4.03 20.22
N ASP A 171 14.29 -4.17 20.38
CA ASP A 171 15.13 -3.27 21.19
C ASP A 171 15.93 -2.27 20.31
N SER A 172 15.62 -2.19 19.01
CA SER A 172 16.27 -1.27 18.08
C SER A 172 15.58 0.10 18.07
N PRO A 173 16.30 1.15 17.60
CA PRO A 173 15.72 2.48 17.48
C PRO A 173 14.76 2.61 16.25
N VAL A 174 14.48 1.52 15.53
CA VAL A 174 13.65 1.52 14.34
C VAL A 174 12.32 0.82 14.63
N LEU A 175 11.22 1.54 14.42
CA LEU A 175 9.88 0.96 14.56
C LEU A 175 9.46 0.25 13.28
N ILE A 176 8.97 -0.97 13.41
CA ILE A 176 8.45 -1.78 12.30
C ILE A 176 6.98 -2.07 12.55
N GLY A 177 6.12 -1.78 11.58
CA GLY A 177 4.69 -1.97 11.68
C GLY A 177 4.03 -2.25 10.35
N ALA A 178 2.70 -2.33 10.35
CA ALA A 178 1.89 -2.51 9.17
C ALA A 178 0.80 -1.45 9.06
N LEU A 179 0.47 -1.04 7.84
CA LEU A 179 -0.70 -0.25 7.51
C LEU A 179 -1.73 -1.16 6.84
N SER A 180 -2.94 -1.17 7.36
CA SER A 180 -4.07 -1.96 6.85
C SER A 180 -5.22 -1.02 6.46
N PRO A 181 -5.33 -0.63 5.18
CA PRO A 181 -6.29 0.37 4.72
C PRO A 181 -7.73 -0.15 4.71
N GLY A 182 -7.92 -1.46 4.87
CA GLY A 182 -9.20 -2.10 4.63
C GLY A 182 -9.50 -2.19 3.12
N MET A 183 -10.76 -2.04 2.78
CA MET A 183 -11.24 -2.15 1.41
C MET A 183 -11.33 -0.75 0.79
N VAL A 184 -10.33 -0.39 -0.03
CA VAL A 184 -10.27 0.90 -0.72
C VAL A 184 -10.40 0.68 -2.22
N PRO A 185 -11.49 1.14 -2.87
CA PRO A 185 -11.73 0.94 -4.29
C PRO A 185 -10.74 1.74 -5.14
N THR A 186 -9.58 1.16 -5.36
CA THR A 186 -8.57 1.59 -6.31
C THR A 186 -8.63 0.72 -7.55
N ASP A 187 -7.93 1.10 -8.62
CA ASP A 187 -7.81 0.28 -9.83
C ASP A 187 -7.37 -1.15 -9.50
N LEU A 188 -6.43 -1.30 -8.54
CA LEU A 188 -5.94 -2.61 -8.10
C LEU A 188 -7.06 -3.46 -7.49
N LEU A 189 -7.88 -2.89 -6.60
CA LEU A 189 -8.98 -3.62 -5.98
C LEU A 189 -10.06 -3.97 -6.99
N ILE A 190 -10.45 -3.04 -7.85
CA ILE A 190 -11.46 -3.27 -8.89
C ILE A 190 -10.99 -4.37 -9.83
N TYR A 191 -9.75 -4.28 -10.33
CA TYR A 191 -9.16 -5.28 -11.21
C TYR A 191 -9.15 -6.68 -10.58
N SER A 192 -8.60 -6.83 -9.37
CA SER A 192 -8.49 -8.12 -8.70
C SER A 192 -9.82 -8.70 -8.23
N SER A 193 -10.84 -7.87 -8.12
CA SER A 193 -12.18 -8.30 -7.68
C SER A 193 -13.14 -8.57 -8.83
N LYS A 194 -12.85 -8.06 -10.04
CA LYS A 194 -13.74 -8.18 -11.20
C LYS A 194 -13.83 -9.64 -11.65
N SER A 195 -15.00 -10.23 -11.52
CA SER A 195 -15.30 -11.57 -12.04
C SER A 195 -15.90 -11.47 -13.44
N LYS A 196 -15.68 -12.51 -14.27
CA LYS A 196 -16.37 -12.70 -15.56
C LYS A 196 -17.85 -13.06 -15.36
N ASP A 197 -18.19 -13.63 -14.20
CA ASP A 197 -19.58 -13.91 -13.82
C ASP A 197 -20.23 -12.61 -13.29
N PRO A 198 -21.31 -12.11 -13.94
CA PRO A 198 -22.02 -10.92 -13.52
C PRO A 198 -22.61 -11.02 -12.11
N GLN A 199 -23.02 -12.21 -11.66
CA GLN A 199 -23.60 -12.40 -10.33
C GLN A 199 -22.53 -12.31 -9.24
N GLU A 200 -21.38 -12.92 -9.46
CA GLU A 200 -20.24 -12.79 -8.55
C GLU A 200 -19.75 -11.34 -8.48
N TRP A 201 -19.69 -10.66 -9.62
CA TRP A 201 -19.31 -9.25 -9.65
C TRP A 201 -20.31 -8.38 -8.88
N ALA A 202 -21.61 -8.60 -9.04
CA ALA A 202 -22.64 -7.89 -8.28
C ALA A 202 -22.52 -8.12 -6.77
N LYS A 203 -22.22 -9.37 -6.34
CA LYS A 203 -21.95 -9.68 -4.91
C LYS A 203 -20.70 -8.94 -4.41
N ALA A 204 -19.61 -8.94 -5.18
CA ALA A 204 -18.38 -8.23 -4.83
C ALA A 204 -18.62 -6.72 -4.69
N LYS A 205 -19.34 -6.10 -5.63
CA LYS A 205 -19.74 -4.68 -5.55
C LYS A 205 -20.54 -4.37 -4.29
N ARG A 206 -21.50 -5.22 -3.96
CA ARG A 206 -22.30 -5.05 -2.74
C ARG A 206 -21.41 -5.03 -1.48
N VAL A 207 -20.49 -5.98 -1.37
CA VAL A 207 -19.55 -6.03 -0.25
C VAL A 207 -18.64 -4.80 -0.22
N MET A 208 -18.11 -4.39 -1.37
CA MET A 208 -17.28 -3.19 -1.48
C MET A 208 -18.06 -1.92 -1.11
N ASN A 209 -19.32 -1.80 -1.48
CA ASN A 209 -20.16 -0.67 -1.09
C ASN A 209 -20.49 -0.65 0.41
N ILE A 210 -20.54 -1.82 1.07
CA ILE A 210 -20.75 -1.91 2.52
C ILE A 210 -19.46 -1.59 3.28
N LEU A 211 -18.35 -2.24 2.93
CA LEU A 211 -17.11 -2.22 3.70
C LEU A 211 -16.10 -1.16 3.24
N GLY A 212 -16.20 -0.74 1.99
CA GLY A 212 -15.20 0.14 1.38
C GLY A 212 -15.28 1.59 1.86
N ASP A 213 -14.15 2.26 1.74
CA ASP A 213 -14.02 3.72 1.86
C ASP A 213 -13.07 4.23 0.78
N THR A 214 -13.23 5.50 0.37
CA THR A 214 -12.39 6.10 -0.67
C THR A 214 -10.97 6.37 -0.17
N VAL A 215 -10.05 6.62 -1.10
CA VAL A 215 -8.67 7.00 -0.78
C VAL A 215 -8.66 8.24 0.11
N GLU A 216 -9.45 9.26 -0.25
CA GLU A 216 -9.56 10.54 0.44
C GLU A 216 -10.10 10.40 1.87
N THR A 217 -10.85 9.33 2.15
CA THR A 217 -11.36 9.04 3.49
C THR A 217 -10.33 8.31 4.36
N VAL A 218 -9.56 7.41 3.76
CA VAL A 218 -8.68 6.49 4.50
C VAL A 218 -7.30 7.08 4.75
N THR A 219 -6.74 7.77 3.75
CA THR A 219 -5.35 8.22 3.80
C THR A 219 -5.04 9.30 4.83
N PRO A 220 -5.94 10.27 5.13
CA PRO A 220 -5.67 11.24 6.20
C PRO A 220 -5.45 10.56 7.56
N TRP A 221 -6.32 9.61 7.88
CA TRP A 221 -6.24 8.89 9.14
C TRP A 221 -4.99 7.98 9.18
N LEU A 222 -4.70 7.23 8.10
CA LEU A 222 -3.53 6.36 8.06
C LEU A 222 -2.23 7.16 8.18
N ALA A 223 -2.11 8.31 7.52
CA ALA A 223 -0.95 9.18 7.59
C ALA A 223 -0.73 9.68 9.02
N ALA A 224 -1.79 10.21 9.66
CA ALA A 224 -1.72 10.69 11.03
C ALA A 224 -1.33 9.58 12.02
N GLN A 225 -1.93 8.38 11.89
CA GLN A 225 -1.61 7.25 12.76
C GLN A 225 -0.19 6.70 12.54
N ALA A 226 0.30 6.67 11.29
CA ALA A 226 1.67 6.25 11.00
C ALA A 226 2.71 7.19 11.64
N LEU A 227 2.45 8.49 11.62
CA LEU A 227 3.32 9.47 12.29
C LEU A 227 3.26 9.34 13.81
N ALA A 228 2.06 9.20 14.37
CA ALA A 228 1.84 9.13 15.82
C ALA A 228 2.29 7.80 16.45
N ASN A 229 2.45 6.74 15.66
CA ASN A 229 2.80 5.43 16.19
C ASN A 229 4.16 5.42 16.89
N CYS A 230 4.17 4.95 18.14
CA CYS A 230 5.37 4.69 18.93
C CYS A 230 5.48 3.22 19.38
N LYS A 231 4.61 2.34 18.85
CA LYS A 231 4.54 0.94 19.26
C LYS A 231 5.18 0.03 18.21
N GLN A 232 6.15 -0.79 18.63
CA GLN A 232 6.75 -1.83 17.82
C GLN A 232 5.72 -2.92 17.46
N GLY A 233 5.71 -3.35 16.20
CA GLY A 233 4.78 -4.39 15.71
C GLY A 233 3.33 -3.94 15.56
N ALA A 234 3.05 -2.64 15.62
CA ALA A 234 1.68 -2.14 15.45
C ALA A 234 1.12 -2.46 14.06
N CYS A 235 -0.12 -2.94 14.02
CA CYS A 235 -0.92 -2.96 12.81
C CYS A 235 -1.94 -1.81 12.89
N ILE A 236 -1.74 -0.79 12.06
CA ILE A 236 -2.63 0.38 11.98
C ILE A 236 -3.75 0.04 11.02
N GLU A 237 -4.90 -0.34 11.56
CA GLU A 237 -6.01 -0.93 10.81
C GLU A 237 -7.20 0.03 10.74
N TRP A 238 -7.56 0.47 9.52
CA TRP A 238 -8.73 1.32 9.28
C TRP A 238 -10.05 0.56 9.39
N LEU A 239 -10.12 -0.63 8.78
CA LEU A 239 -11.32 -1.48 8.79
C LEU A 239 -11.17 -2.59 9.83
N THR A 240 -11.38 -2.25 11.09
CA THR A 240 -11.35 -3.22 12.18
C THR A 240 -12.53 -4.22 12.09
N PRO A 241 -12.43 -5.42 12.68
CA PRO A 241 -13.54 -6.39 12.72
C PRO A 241 -14.83 -5.80 13.31
N ARG A 242 -14.71 -4.96 14.35
CA ARG A 242 -15.85 -4.27 14.95
C ARG A 242 -16.50 -3.29 13.98
N LYS A 243 -15.70 -2.50 13.25
CA LYS A 243 -16.19 -1.56 12.23
C LYS A 243 -16.86 -2.31 11.08
N ALA A 244 -16.30 -3.44 10.65
CA ALA A 244 -16.89 -4.28 9.61
C ALA A 244 -18.24 -4.87 10.05
N ALA A 245 -18.32 -5.43 11.24
CA ALA A 245 -19.57 -5.96 11.80
C ALA A 245 -20.67 -4.88 11.89
N LEU A 246 -20.33 -3.69 12.39
CA LEU A 246 -21.26 -2.56 12.46
C LEU A 246 -21.77 -2.15 11.07
N ARG A 247 -20.89 -2.14 10.06
CA ARG A 247 -21.26 -1.80 8.69
C ARG A 247 -22.22 -2.83 8.07
N PHE A 248 -22.01 -4.10 8.32
CA PHE A 248 -22.95 -5.12 7.87
C PHE A 248 -24.31 -4.99 8.59
N ALA A 249 -24.31 -4.77 9.88
CA ALA A 249 -25.56 -4.58 10.65
C ALA A 249 -26.35 -3.35 10.19
N THR A 250 -25.67 -2.28 9.79
CA THR A 250 -26.32 -1.02 9.35
C THR A 250 -26.56 -0.95 7.84
N ALA A 251 -26.06 -1.90 7.05
CA ALA A 251 -26.17 -1.90 5.59
C ALA A 251 -27.62 -1.83 5.06
N PRO A 252 -28.63 -2.48 5.67
CA PRO A 252 -30.02 -2.35 5.23
C PRO A 252 -30.56 -0.92 5.28
N PHE A 253 -30.04 -0.10 6.20
CA PHE A 253 -30.49 1.26 6.45
C PHE A 253 -29.63 2.34 5.79
N ARG A 254 -28.47 1.96 5.21
CA ARG A 254 -27.49 2.88 4.61
C ARG A 254 -27.17 2.44 3.19
N LYS A 255 -27.79 3.10 2.22
CA LYS A 255 -27.39 2.92 0.80
C LYS A 255 -26.09 3.71 0.56
N ARG A 256 -25.03 2.98 0.23
CA ARG A 256 -23.73 3.54 -0.18
C ARG A 256 -23.40 3.04 -1.58
N ASP A 257 -22.96 3.93 -2.43
CA ASP A 257 -22.40 3.60 -3.73
C ASP A 257 -21.07 4.32 -3.92
N ILE A 258 -19.99 3.58 -3.71
CA ILE A 258 -18.61 4.06 -3.88
C ILE A 258 -17.95 3.45 -5.12
N ILE A 259 -18.59 2.46 -5.74
CA ILE A 259 -18.01 1.72 -6.88
C ILE A 259 -18.43 2.30 -8.21
N SER A 260 -19.73 2.65 -8.40
CA SER A 260 -20.23 3.15 -9.68
C SER A 260 -19.50 4.39 -10.18
N PRO A 261 -19.12 5.38 -9.34
CA PRO A 261 -18.31 6.52 -9.80
C PRO A 261 -16.92 6.14 -10.29
N ILE A 262 -16.37 5.03 -9.79
CA ILE A 262 -15.03 4.54 -10.20
C ILE A 262 -15.14 3.74 -11.50
N GLU A 263 -16.16 2.90 -11.63
CA GLU A 263 -16.42 2.16 -12.87
C GLU A 263 -16.68 3.09 -14.07
N ALA A 264 -17.28 4.25 -13.84
CA ALA A 264 -17.54 5.26 -14.87
C ALA A 264 -16.27 5.95 -15.40
N ARG A 265 -15.14 5.82 -14.69
CA ARG A 265 -13.83 6.30 -15.17
C ARG A 265 -13.31 5.30 -16.21
N THR A 266 -13.27 5.72 -17.48
CA THR A 266 -12.87 4.89 -18.64
C THR A 266 -11.41 4.44 -18.66
N ASP A 267 -10.59 4.87 -17.71
CA ASP A 267 -9.12 4.72 -17.74
C ASP A 267 -8.58 3.75 -16.68
N LEU A 268 -9.28 2.65 -16.39
CA LEU A 268 -8.75 1.61 -15.48
C LEU A 268 -7.41 1.06 -16.03
N LYS A 269 -6.33 1.79 -15.79
CA LYS A 269 -4.97 1.42 -16.18
C LYS A 269 -4.40 0.48 -15.11
N VAL A 270 -4.60 -0.82 -15.31
CA VAL A 270 -3.97 -1.85 -14.50
C VAL A 270 -3.03 -2.65 -15.39
N ARG A 271 -1.86 -2.09 -15.70
CA ARG A 271 -0.72 -2.85 -16.25
C ARG A 271 0.58 -2.29 -15.68
#